data_7dbfdc1fb368943ce352b6f292a0afd3
#
_entry.id   7dbfdc1fb368943ce352b6f292a0afd3
#
_cell.length_a   1.000
_cell.length_b   1.000
_cell.length_c   1.000
_cell.angle_alpha   90.00
_cell.angle_beta   90.00
_cell.angle_gamma   90.00
#
_symmetry.space_group_name_H-M   'P 1'
#
loop_
_entity.id
_entity.type
_entity.pdbx_description
1 polymer ?
#
loop_
_entity_poly.entity_id
_entity_poly.type
_entity_poly.pdbx_seq_one_letter_code
_entity_poly.pdbx_strand_id
1 'polypeptide(L)'
;SLVINSTDVRPTSPFREVIPSWNVKNPERAQVLVEIRASIAGKPSKWYRLADWALSPAGTRQSTNGQEDGLGDVETDTLSLKSPAEAVDVRVTLSTLPGDGPLPELEMVGLSFAGKEKEPNDTAARSEAWGKVVDVPKRAQGNYPRGNVLCSPTSMSMMLWHYSEAIDAPEMNQDVPEVEAKVWDPVYKGAGN
;
A
#
# COMPACT_ATOMS: atom_id res chain seq x y z
N SER A 1 -23.05 5.86 -5.26
CA SER A 1 -22.05 4.85 -4.81
C SER A 1 -22.45 3.46 -5.26
N LEU A 2 -21.44 2.66 -5.56
CA LEU A 2 -21.54 1.24 -5.89
C LEU A 2 -20.96 0.44 -4.71
N VAL A 3 -21.68 -0.60 -4.25
CA VAL A 3 -21.18 -1.51 -3.20
C VAL A 3 -20.95 -2.88 -3.83
N ILE A 4 -19.73 -3.38 -3.70
CA ILE A 4 -19.31 -4.69 -4.19
C ILE A 4 -18.96 -5.55 -2.98
N ASN A 5 -19.51 -6.76 -2.91
CA ASN A 5 -19.22 -7.71 -1.86
C ASN A 5 -18.64 -9.00 -2.45
N SER A 6 -17.60 -9.51 -1.81
CA SER A 6 -17.07 -10.85 -2.03
C SER A 6 -17.07 -11.58 -0.70
N THR A 7 -17.61 -12.78 -0.66
CA THR A 7 -17.76 -13.54 0.57
C THR A 7 -16.94 -14.83 0.52
N ASP A 8 -16.51 -15.30 1.70
CA ASP A 8 -15.81 -16.58 1.89
C ASP A 8 -14.52 -16.70 1.05
N VAL A 9 -13.75 -15.60 0.95
CA VAL A 9 -12.45 -15.63 0.30
C VAL A 9 -11.45 -16.36 1.19
N ARG A 10 -10.93 -17.49 0.70
CA ARG A 10 -10.06 -18.40 1.47
C ARG A 10 -8.66 -18.43 0.91
N PRO A 11 -7.61 -18.09 1.70
CA PRO A 11 -6.24 -18.41 1.33
C PRO A 11 -5.97 -19.93 1.48
N THR A 12 -4.81 -20.38 1.03
CA THR A 12 -4.40 -21.80 1.09
C THR A 12 -4.11 -22.29 2.51
N SER A 13 -3.89 -21.38 3.45
CA SER A 13 -3.61 -21.68 4.87
C SER A 13 -4.22 -20.62 5.78
N PRO A 14 -4.47 -20.93 7.06
CA PRO A 14 -4.93 -19.96 8.03
C PRO A 14 -3.97 -18.77 8.14
N PHE A 15 -4.51 -17.58 8.37
CA PHE A 15 -3.76 -16.32 8.39
C PHE A 15 -4.07 -15.51 9.65
N ARG A 16 -3.19 -14.55 9.97
CA ARG A 16 -3.39 -13.58 11.05
C ARG A 16 -3.37 -12.13 10.57
N GLU A 17 -2.89 -11.90 9.36
CA GLU A 17 -2.84 -10.56 8.79
C GLU A 17 -3.44 -10.59 7.39
N VAL A 18 -4.17 -9.53 7.05
CA VAL A 18 -4.66 -9.30 5.70
C VAL A 18 -4.51 -7.82 5.33
N ILE A 19 -3.99 -7.60 4.14
CA ILE A 19 -3.78 -6.28 3.55
C ILE A 19 -4.52 -6.24 2.21
N PRO A 20 -5.49 -5.32 2.02
CA PRO A 20 -6.14 -5.12 0.74
C PRO A 20 -5.31 -4.24 -0.19
N SER A 21 -5.49 -4.45 -1.48
CA SER A 21 -5.05 -3.55 -2.54
C SER A 21 -6.15 -3.39 -3.59
N TRP A 22 -6.16 -2.30 -4.32
CA TRP A 22 -7.16 -2.05 -5.36
C TRP A 22 -6.61 -1.21 -6.50
N ASN A 23 -7.18 -1.42 -7.69
CA ASN A 23 -6.98 -0.53 -8.84
C ASN A 23 -8.31 0.11 -9.23
N VAL A 24 -8.26 1.41 -9.44
CA VAL A 24 -9.40 2.22 -9.89
C VAL A 24 -9.00 2.99 -11.13
N LYS A 25 -9.77 2.86 -12.19
CA LYS A 25 -9.67 3.70 -13.37
C LYS A 25 -10.39 5.04 -13.11
N ASN A 26 -9.86 6.12 -13.64
CA ASN A 26 -10.34 7.49 -13.40
C ASN A 26 -10.38 7.85 -11.90
N PRO A 27 -9.25 7.72 -11.16
CA PRO A 27 -9.22 7.80 -9.71
C PRO A 27 -9.44 9.23 -9.16
N GLU A 28 -9.36 10.26 -10.00
CA GLU A 28 -9.50 11.67 -9.58
C GLU A 28 -10.88 11.96 -8.99
N ARG A 29 -11.89 11.15 -9.33
CA ARG A 29 -13.25 11.26 -8.81
C ARG A 29 -13.66 10.09 -7.93
N ALA A 30 -12.73 9.25 -7.53
CA ALA A 30 -13.00 8.08 -6.72
C ALA A 30 -12.84 8.37 -5.23
N GLN A 31 -13.81 7.92 -4.43
CA GLN A 31 -13.67 7.63 -3.01
C GLN A 31 -13.85 6.13 -2.82
N VAL A 32 -12.85 5.47 -2.30
CA VAL A 32 -12.82 4.02 -2.06
C VAL A 32 -12.85 3.75 -0.57
N LEU A 33 -13.87 3.03 -0.11
CA LEU A 33 -13.94 2.49 1.24
C LEU A 33 -13.79 0.97 1.16
N VAL A 34 -12.80 0.42 1.83
CA VAL A 34 -12.57 -1.04 1.90
C VAL A 34 -12.79 -1.51 3.33
N GLU A 35 -13.65 -2.50 3.47
CA GLU A 35 -13.97 -3.12 4.74
C GLU A 35 -13.81 -4.65 4.63
N ILE A 36 -13.26 -5.25 5.68
CA ILE A 36 -13.06 -6.70 5.77
C ILE A 36 -13.61 -7.20 7.10
N ARG A 37 -14.23 -8.38 7.08
CA ARG A 37 -14.49 -9.16 8.28
C ARG A 37 -13.89 -10.56 8.11
N ALA A 38 -13.27 -11.05 9.18
CA ALA A 38 -12.61 -12.35 9.19
C ALA A 38 -13.53 -13.42 9.80
N SER A 39 -13.43 -14.65 9.29
CA SER A 39 -14.03 -15.84 9.89
C SER A 39 -12.99 -16.51 10.78
N ILE A 40 -13.28 -16.60 12.08
CA ILE A 40 -12.41 -17.19 13.10
C ILE A 40 -13.18 -18.33 13.78
N ALA A 41 -12.71 -19.58 13.65
CA ALA A 41 -13.40 -20.75 14.13
C ALA A 41 -14.89 -20.79 13.70
N GLY A 42 -15.15 -20.47 12.44
CA GLY A 42 -16.47 -20.46 11.82
C GLY A 42 -17.39 -19.31 12.24
N LYS A 43 -16.88 -18.32 12.98
CA LYS A 43 -17.65 -17.14 13.41
C LYS A 43 -17.11 -15.86 12.78
N PRO A 44 -17.95 -15.01 12.20
CA PRO A 44 -17.52 -13.76 11.64
C PRO A 44 -17.14 -12.75 12.73
N SER A 45 -16.07 -11.97 12.50
CA SER A 45 -15.77 -10.76 13.27
C SER A 45 -16.74 -9.62 12.95
N LYS A 46 -16.53 -8.45 13.56
CA LYS A 46 -17.09 -7.20 13.02
C LYS A 46 -16.48 -6.88 11.67
N TRP A 47 -17.05 -5.91 10.96
CA TRP A 47 -16.39 -5.27 9.82
C TRP A 47 -15.33 -4.30 10.33
N TYR A 48 -14.10 -4.50 9.88
CA TYR A 48 -13.00 -3.56 10.07
C TYR A 48 -12.84 -2.73 8.80
N ARG A 49 -12.71 -1.42 8.95
CA ARG A 49 -12.39 -0.52 7.84
C ARG A 49 -10.88 -0.51 7.65
N LEU A 50 -10.42 -0.84 6.44
CA LEU A 50 -8.98 -0.91 6.14
C LEU A 50 -8.52 0.25 5.26
N ALA A 51 -9.42 0.86 4.53
CA ALA A 51 -9.11 2.04 3.75
C ALA A 51 -10.32 2.97 3.66
N ASP A 52 -10.04 4.25 3.66
CA ASP A 52 -10.95 5.34 3.28
C ASP A 52 -10.10 6.31 2.45
N TRP A 53 -10.12 6.12 1.11
CA TRP A 53 -9.08 6.66 0.25
C TRP A 53 -9.65 7.38 -0.96
N ALA A 54 -9.12 8.58 -1.22
CA ALA A 54 -9.33 9.33 -2.45
C ALA A 54 -8.00 9.96 -2.91
N LEU A 55 -7.80 10.02 -4.22
CA LEU A 55 -6.70 10.78 -4.80
C LEU A 55 -6.99 12.29 -4.73
N SER A 56 -8.22 12.67 -4.98
CA SER A 56 -8.69 14.06 -4.96
C SER A 56 -8.76 14.63 -3.55
N PRO A 57 -8.34 15.88 -3.33
CA PRO A 57 -8.52 16.59 -2.06
C PRO A 57 -10.00 16.87 -1.72
N ALA A 58 -10.93 16.68 -2.66
CA ALA A 58 -12.37 16.75 -2.41
C ALA A 58 -12.91 15.52 -1.66
N GLY A 59 -12.12 14.46 -1.55
CA GLY A 59 -12.46 13.25 -0.80
C GLY A 59 -11.66 13.11 0.49
N THR A 60 -11.83 11.97 1.14
CA THR A 60 -11.11 11.60 2.36
C THR A 60 -9.92 10.71 2.01
N ARG A 61 -8.79 10.91 2.68
CA ARG A 61 -7.63 10.04 2.61
C ARG A 61 -6.99 9.97 3.98
N GLN A 62 -7.17 8.87 4.65
CA GLN A 62 -6.72 8.71 6.03
C GLN A 62 -6.46 7.24 6.39
N SER A 63 -5.53 7.03 7.33
CA SER A 63 -5.38 5.76 8.02
C SER A 63 -6.59 5.50 8.91
N THR A 64 -6.98 4.24 9.04
CA THR A 64 -8.20 3.81 9.71
C THR A 64 -7.93 3.11 11.06
N ASN A 65 -6.89 3.56 11.77
CA ASN A 65 -6.44 3.00 13.04
C ASN A 65 -7.48 3.11 14.15
N GLY A 66 -7.23 2.45 15.28
CA GLY A 66 -8.04 2.59 16.50
C GLY A 66 -9.34 1.78 16.47
N GLN A 67 -9.35 0.64 15.81
CA GLN A 67 -10.49 -0.26 15.71
C GLN A 67 -10.34 -1.53 16.57
N GLU A 68 -9.41 -1.54 17.52
CA GLU A 68 -9.11 -2.70 18.35
C GLU A 68 -10.36 -3.27 19.04
N ASP A 69 -10.43 -4.59 19.11
CA ASP A 69 -11.37 -5.36 19.92
C ASP A 69 -10.75 -6.69 20.40
N GLY A 70 -11.58 -7.59 20.92
CA GLY A 70 -11.14 -8.91 21.38
C GLY A 70 -10.59 -9.83 20.28
N LEU A 71 -10.84 -9.53 19.00
CA LEU A 71 -10.50 -10.39 17.85
C LEU A 71 -9.33 -9.84 17.02
N GLY A 72 -9.17 -8.52 16.93
CA GLY A 72 -8.12 -7.92 16.11
C GLY A 72 -8.05 -6.41 16.23
N ASP A 73 -7.14 -5.82 15.46
CA ASP A 73 -6.96 -4.37 15.31
C ASP A 73 -6.55 -4.03 13.88
N VAL A 74 -6.68 -2.76 13.53
CA VAL A 74 -6.22 -2.21 12.24
C VAL A 74 -5.13 -1.19 12.48
N GLU A 75 -3.99 -1.44 11.90
CA GLU A 75 -2.88 -0.50 11.83
C GLU A 75 -2.61 -0.10 10.38
N THR A 76 -2.82 1.17 10.07
CA THR A 76 -2.71 1.74 8.72
C THR A 76 -3.72 1.10 7.76
N ASP A 77 -3.35 0.03 7.06
CA ASP A 77 -4.14 -0.72 6.08
C ASP A 77 -4.13 -2.23 6.36
N THR A 78 -3.53 -2.64 7.48
CA THR A 78 -3.36 -4.04 7.86
C THR A 78 -4.33 -4.41 8.95
N LEU A 79 -5.18 -5.41 8.71
CA LEU A 79 -5.95 -6.07 9.77
C LEU A 79 -5.07 -7.16 10.39
N SER A 80 -4.76 -6.99 11.69
CA SER A 80 -4.02 -7.97 12.51
C SER A 80 -4.96 -8.67 13.46
N LEU A 81 -5.01 -10.02 13.39
CA LEU A 81 -5.91 -10.85 14.18
C LEU A 81 -5.20 -11.52 15.37
N LYS A 82 -5.86 -11.56 16.51
CA LYS A 82 -5.36 -12.21 17.74
C LYS A 82 -5.37 -13.74 17.64
N SER A 83 -6.21 -14.30 16.76
CA SER A 83 -6.29 -15.73 16.46
C SER A 83 -6.30 -15.96 14.94
N PRO A 84 -5.83 -17.13 14.45
CA PRO A 84 -5.88 -17.45 13.03
C PRO A 84 -7.32 -17.45 12.49
N ALA A 85 -7.47 -16.92 11.27
CA ALA A 85 -8.72 -16.96 10.52
C ALA A 85 -8.60 -17.85 9.29
N GLU A 86 -9.72 -18.37 8.80
CA GLU A 86 -9.80 -19.28 7.66
C GLU A 86 -10.30 -18.60 6.38
N ALA A 87 -11.06 -17.51 6.54
CA ALA A 87 -11.68 -16.81 5.43
C ALA A 87 -11.90 -15.33 5.76
N VAL A 88 -12.14 -14.54 4.74
CA VAL A 88 -12.63 -13.16 4.87
C VAL A 88 -13.82 -12.90 3.95
N ASP A 89 -14.68 -12.00 4.38
CA ASP A 89 -15.59 -11.28 3.50
C ASP A 89 -15.03 -9.88 3.27
N VAL A 90 -15.16 -9.40 2.05
CA VAL A 90 -14.69 -8.08 1.61
C VAL A 90 -15.86 -7.27 1.13
N ARG A 91 -15.93 -6.03 1.54
CA ARG A 91 -16.88 -5.05 1.04
C ARG A 91 -16.12 -3.82 0.55
N VAL A 92 -16.33 -3.47 -0.72
CA VAL A 92 -15.78 -2.25 -1.31
C VAL A 92 -16.92 -1.33 -1.69
N THR A 93 -16.88 -0.12 -1.16
CA THR A 93 -17.80 0.95 -1.57
C THR A 93 -17.02 1.94 -2.43
N LEU A 94 -17.39 2.04 -3.71
CA LEU A 94 -16.88 3.04 -4.64
C LEU A 94 -17.90 4.17 -4.77
N SER A 95 -17.52 5.37 -4.39
CA SER A 95 -18.33 6.59 -4.52
C SER A 95 -17.70 7.54 -5.50
N THR A 96 -18.54 8.32 -6.22
CA THR A 96 -18.09 9.34 -7.14
C THR A 96 -18.06 10.69 -6.43
N LEU A 97 -16.90 11.32 -6.42
CA LEU A 97 -16.71 12.68 -5.93
C LEU A 97 -17.21 13.72 -6.95
N PRO A 98 -17.58 14.93 -6.50
CA PRO A 98 -17.90 16.04 -7.38
C PRO A 98 -16.75 16.34 -8.35
N GLY A 99 -17.08 16.81 -9.55
CA GLY A 99 -16.13 17.20 -10.59
C GLY A 99 -16.58 16.75 -11.98
N ASP A 100 -15.88 17.24 -12.99
CA ASP A 100 -16.07 16.86 -14.39
C ASP A 100 -15.19 15.65 -14.76
N GLY A 101 -15.54 14.97 -15.83
CA GLY A 101 -14.80 13.83 -16.35
C GLY A 101 -15.50 12.49 -16.15
N PRO A 102 -14.85 11.39 -16.56
CA PRO A 102 -15.44 10.07 -16.54
C PRO A 102 -15.68 9.55 -15.12
N LEU A 103 -16.63 8.65 -14.97
CA LEU A 103 -16.91 7.98 -13.70
C LEU A 103 -15.76 7.03 -13.31
N PRO A 104 -15.48 6.87 -12.02
CA PRO A 104 -14.51 5.89 -11.55
C PRO A 104 -15.04 4.46 -11.74
N GLU A 105 -14.12 3.56 -12.09
CA GLU A 105 -14.39 2.13 -12.26
C GLU A 105 -13.43 1.32 -11.40
N LEU A 106 -13.94 0.41 -10.57
CA LEU A 106 -13.11 -0.53 -9.83
C LEU A 106 -12.66 -1.65 -10.77
N GLU A 107 -11.36 -1.78 -10.99
CA GLU A 107 -10.79 -2.79 -11.89
C GLU A 107 -10.33 -4.05 -11.15
N MET A 108 -9.80 -3.89 -9.94
CA MET A 108 -9.24 -4.99 -9.16
C MET A 108 -9.36 -4.73 -7.66
N VAL A 109 -9.57 -5.79 -6.91
CA VAL A 109 -9.29 -5.87 -5.47
C VAL A 109 -8.43 -7.10 -5.23
N GLY A 110 -7.27 -6.89 -4.62
CA GLY A 110 -6.36 -7.94 -4.21
C GLY A 110 -6.31 -8.05 -2.69
N LEU A 111 -5.99 -9.24 -2.18
CA LEU A 111 -5.76 -9.48 -0.77
C LEU A 111 -4.44 -10.20 -0.60
N SER A 112 -3.57 -9.66 0.25
CA SER A 112 -2.37 -10.34 0.73
C SER A 112 -2.62 -10.89 2.12
N PHE A 113 -2.28 -12.16 2.33
CA PHE A 113 -2.46 -12.82 3.62
C PHE A 113 -1.10 -13.21 4.20
N ALA A 114 -0.92 -13.01 5.52
CA ALA A 114 0.26 -13.49 6.23
C ALA A 114 -0.14 -14.32 7.45
N GLY A 115 0.53 -15.47 7.63
CA GLY A 115 0.49 -16.27 8.84
C GLY A 115 1.56 -15.82 9.83
N LYS A 116 1.40 -16.16 11.10
CA LYS A 116 2.37 -15.80 12.15
C LYS A 116 3.63 -16.67 12.12
N GLU A 117 3.55 -17.84 11.54
CA GLU A 117 4.69 -18.75 11.44
C GLU A 117 5.44 -18.47 10.15
N LYS A 118 6.60 -17.82 10.29
CA LYS A 118 7.62 -17.90 9.25
C LYS A 118 8.14 -19.32 9.30
N GLU A 119 7.73 -20.16 8.38
CA GLU A 119 8.54 -21.30 8.03
C GLU A 119 9.96 -20.77 7.74
N PRO A 120 10.99 -21.41 8.29
CA PRO A 120 12.35 -21.06 7.95
C PRO A 120 12.45 -21.07 6.43
N ASN A 121 12.78 -19.96 5.84
CA ASN A 121 12.91 -19.88 4.39
C ASN A 121 14.20 -20.62 4.04
N ASP A 122 14.11 -21.90 3.77
CA ASP A 122 15.21 -22.77 3.35
C ASP A 122 15.70 -22.46 1.92
N THR A 123 15.31 -21.28 1.41
CA THR A 123 15.81 -20.79 0.14
C THR A 123 17.30 -20.51 0.28
N ALA A 124 18.11 -21.31 -0.34
CA ALA A 124 19.57 -21.12 -0.39
C ALA A 124 19.88 -19.69 -0.84
N ALA A 125 20.75 -19.01 -0.11
CA ALA A 125 21.17 -17.67 -0.48
C ALA A 125 21.80 -17.68 -1.87
N ARG A 126 21.40 -16.72 -2.73
CA ARG A 126 21.98 -16.56 -4.06
C ARG A 126 23.37 -15.93 -3.95
N SER A 127 24.38 -16.77 -3.87
CA SER A 127 25.78 -16.34 -3.75
C SER A 127 26.28 -15.50 -4.94
N GLU A 128 25.62 -15.60 -6.10
CA GLU A 128 25.97 -14.80 -7.30
C GLU A 128 25.79 -13.28 -7.08
N ALA A 129 24.95 -12.89 -6.09
CA ALA A 129 24.77 -11.48 -5.74
C ALA A 129 25.79 -10.98 -4.70
N TRP A 130 26.55 -11.88 -4.05
CA TRP A 130 27.46 -11.49 -2.99
C TRP A 130 28.68 -10.74 -3.53
N GLY A 131 29.05 -9.68 -2.84
CA GLY A 131 30.18 -8.83 -3.22
C GLY A 131 29.95 -7.95 -4.45
N LYS A 132 28.75 -7.98 -5.04
CA LYS A 132 28.37 -7.05 -6.10
C LYS A 132 27.92 -5.73 -5.50
N VAL A 133 28.47 -4.65 -6.01
CA VAL A 133 28.10 -3.28 -5.65
C VAL A 133 27.49 -2.64 -6.88
N VAL A 134 26.30 -2.08 -6.72
CA VAL A 134 25.67 -1.24 -7.75
C VAL A 134 26.21 0.17 -7.55
N ASP A 135 26.86 0.72 -8.56
CA ASP A 135 27.35 2.09 -8.50
C ASP A 135 26.20 3.08 -8.56
N VAL A 136 26.12 3.94 -7.55
CA VAL A 136 25.12 5.00 -7.42
C VAL A 136 25.75 6.22 -6.76
N PRO A 137 25.28 7.44 -7.07
CA PRO A 137 25.76 8.64 -6.39
C PRO A 137 25.39 8.57 -4.90
N LYS A 138 26.34 8.98 -4.04
CA LYS A 138 26.09 9.03 -2.59
C LYS A 138 25.25 10.26 -2.25
N ARG A 139 23.97 10.10 -2.09
CA ARG A 139 23.03 11.14 -1.68
C ARG A 139 22.54 10.88 -0.25
N ALA A 140 22.49 11.93 0.57
CA ALA A 140 22.01 11.83 1.94
C ALA A 140 20.80 12.73 2.12
N GLN A 141 19.67 12.17 2.57
CA GLN A 141 18.43 12.93 2.78
C GLN A 141 18.60 14.14 3.70
N GLY A 142 19.48 14.05 4.70
CA GLY A 142 19.77 15.13 5.64
C GLY A 142 20.40 16.39 5.01
N ASN A 143 20.88 16.32 3.77
CA ASN A 143 21.44 17.46 3.04
C ASN A 143 20.35 18.36 2.40
N TYR A 144 19.08 17.98 2.46
CA TYR A 144 17.97 18.70 1.83
C TYR A 144 17.00 19.24 2.88
N PRO A 145 16.30 20.36 2.58
CA PRO A 145 15.19 20.79 3.42
C PRO A 145 14.17 19.66 3.58
N ARG A 146 13.60 19.50 4.77
CA ARG A 146 12.67 18.40 5.11
C ARG A 146 13.29 16.99 5.04
N GLY A 147 14.60 16.86 5.22
CA GLY A 147 15.32 15.59 5.13
C GLY A 147 14.71 14.42 5.94
N ASN A 148 13.98 14.73 7.01
CA ASN A 148 13.31 13.73 7.86
C ASN A 148 12.19 12.93 7.15
N VAL A 149 11.69 13.40 5.98
CA VAL A 149 10.64 12.74 5.19
C VAL A 149 11.09 12.42 3.75
N LEU A 150 12.40 12.45 3.47
CA LEU A 150 12.95 12.29 2.13
C LEU A 150 13.67 10.97 1.88
N CYS A 151 13.48 9.93 2.71
CA CYS A 151 14.17 8.65 2.53
C CYS A 151 13.83 8.00 1.17
N SER A 152 12.55 7.99 0.79
CA SER A 152 12.09 7.41 -0.46
C SER A 152 12.60 8.18 -1.70
N PRO A 153 12.39 9.51 -1.85
CA PRO A 153 12.91 10.24 -3.01
C PRO A 153 14.45 10.23 -3.09
N THR A 154 15.16 10.18 -1.96
CA THR A 154 16.62 10.08 -1.95
C THR A 154 17.06 8.72 -2.52
N SER A 155 16.48 7.62 -2.07
CA SER A 155 16.78 6.30 -2.58
C SER A 155 16.39 6.17 -4.06
N MET A 156 15.21 6.67 -4.43
CA MET A 156 14.74 6.65 -5.82
C MET A 156 15.65 7.43 -6.74
N SER A 157 16.11 8.63 -6.33
CA SER A 157 17.02 9.44 -7.16
C SER A 157 18.36 8.74 -7.43
N MET A 158 18.86 7.95 -6.49
CA MET A 158 20.08 7.14 -6.70
C MET A 158 19.83 5.99 -7.69
N MET A 159 18.67 5.33 -7.58
CA MET A 159 18.28 4.28 -8.53
C MET A 159 18.03 4.83 -9.93
N LEU A 160 17.34 5.95 -10.06
CA LEU A 160 17.08 6.60 -11.34
C LEU A 160 18.39 7.02 -12.03
N TRP A 161 19.37 7.49 -11.28
CA TRP A 161 20.70 7.77 -11.83
C TRP A 161 21.35 6.51 -12.40
N HIS A 162 21.33 5.40 -11.66
CA HIS A 162 21.89 4.13 -12.14
C HIS A 162 21.24 3.68 -13.46
N TYR A 163 19.91 3.74 -13.52
CA TYR A 163 19.19 3.37 -14.74
C TYR A 163 19.44 4.35 -15.88
N SER A 164 19.59 5.66 -15.61
CA SER A 164 19.92 6.63 -16.65
C SER A 164 21.20 6.27 -17.40
N GLU A 165 22.21 5.78 -16.66
CA GLU A 165 23.47 5.30 -17.25
C GLU A 165 23.30 3.93 -17.93
N ALA A 166 22.56 3.01 -17.31
CA ALA A 166 22.44 1.64 -17.79
C ALA A 166 21.68 1.49 -19.12
N ILE A 167 20.73 2.38 -19.40
CA ILE A 167 19.88 2.33 -20.60
C ILE A 167 19.99 3.58 -21.49
N ASP A 168 20.99 4.45 -21.23
CA ASP A 168 21.20 5.70 -21.95
C ASP A 168 19.95 6.62 -22.00
N ALA A 169 19.39 6.88 -20.82
CA ALA A 169 18.18 7.70 -20.62
C ALA A 169 18.48 8.87 -19.65
N PRO A 170 19.21 9.91 -20.09
CA PRO A 170 19.68 10.98 -19.21
C PRO A 170 18.55 11.75 -18.49
N GLU A 171 17.34 11.76 -19.02
CA GLU A 171 16.15 12.38 -18.39
C GLU A 171 15.75 11.68 -17.10
N MET A 172 16.19 10.45 -16.87
CA MET A 172 15.99 9.74 -15.61
C MET A 172 16.92 10.20 -14.49
N ASN A 173 18.03 10.86 -14.83
CA ASN A 173 18.96 11.40 -13.81
C ASN A 173 18.37 12.63 -13.12
N GLN A 174 17.54 12.39 -12.12
CA GLN A 174 16.85 13.41 -11.34
C GLN A 174 17.43 13.50 -9.94
N ASP A 175 17.61 14.73 -9.45
CA ASP A 175 18.05 14.93 -8.07
C ASP A 175 16.88 14.80 -7.08
N VAL A 176 17.20 14.72 -5.79
CA VAL A 176 16.23 14.50 -4.70
C VAL A 176 15.05 15.48 -4.72
N PRO A 177 15.25 16.80 -4.89
CA PRO A 177 14.12 17.74 -4.95
C PRO A 177 13.19 17.52 -6.15
N GLU A 178 13.73 17.06 -7.28
CA GLU A 178 12.95 16.79 -8.49
C GLU A 178 12.06 15.55 -8.30
N VAL A 179 12.62 14.51 -7.68
CA VAL A 179 11.86 13.30 -7.33
C VAL A 179 10.83 13.62 -6.24
N GLU A 180 11.22 14.36 -5.19
CA GLU A 180 10.30 14.80 -4.14
C GLU A 180 9.07 15.50 -4.70
N ALA A 181 9.26 16.45 -5.62
CA ALA A 181 8.15 17.21 -6.21
C ALA A 181 7.14 16.31 -6.95
N LYS A 182 7.59 15.18 -7.51
CA LYS A 182 6.74 14.23 -8.23
C LYS A 182 5.97 13.27 -7.34
N VAL A 183 6.50 12.98 -6.14
CA VAL A 183 5.93 11.98 -5.22
C VAL A 183 5.43 12.59 -3.91
N TRP A 184 5.35 13.92 -3.86
CA TRP A 184 4.86 14.61 -2.67
C TRP A 184 3.39 14.35 -2.40
N ASP A 185 3.09 13.86 -1.21
CA ASP A 185 1.73 13.67 -0.74
C ASP A 185 1.29 14.85 0.13
N PRO A 186 0.32 15.67 -0.32
CA PRO A 186 -0.12 16.84 0.43
C PRO A 186 -0.94 16.48 1.67
N VAL A 187 -1.53 15.29 1.75
CA VAL A 187 -2.34 14.84 2.89
C VAL A 187 -1.43 14.41 4.03
N TYR A 188 -0.47 13.53 3.74
CA TYR A 188 0.49 13.05 4.73
C TYR A 188 1.70 13.96 4.91
N LYS A 189 1.83 15.00 4.07
CA LYS A 189 2.96 15.96 4.08
C LYS A 189 4.32 15.26 4.04
N GLY A 190 4.42 14.23 3.21
CA GLY A 190 5.60 13.40 3.04
C GLY A 190 5.79 13.00 1.59
N ALA A 191 6.95 12.43 1.28
CA ALA A 191 7.29 11.97 -0.05
C ALA A 191 7.49 10.44 -0.06
N GLY A 192 6.69 9.75 -0.86
CA GLY A 192 6.83 8.31 -1.08
C GLY A 192 6.15 7.42 -0.02
N ASN A 193 4.96 7.81 0.39
CA ASN A 193 4.07 6.98 1.20
C ASN A 193 3.17 6.12 0.29
#